data_6b7a72640144164d2be999529e1af4a6
#
_entry.id   6b7a72640144164d2be999529e1af4a6
#
_cell.length_a   1.000
_cell.length_b   1.000
_cell.length_c   1.000
_cell.angle_alpha   90.00
_cell.angle_beta   90.00
_cell.angle_gamma   90.00
#
_symmetry.space_group_name_H-M   'P 1'
#
loop_
_entity.id
_entity.type
_entity.pdbx_description
1 polymer ?
#
loop_
_entity_poly.entity_id
_entity_poly.type
_entity_poly.pdbx_seq_one_letter_code
_entity_poly.pdbx_strand_id
1 'polypeptide(L)'
;MDRLRRFPEQGVTDRAALDALLDSQWVGVLSCVVDGRPLAVPMLYARDGDRLLLHGSTGAGALRGVAAGASAVLTVFALDALVVAPTTFESSVNYRSATVRGPLETLDDDERGAALDTFSEVLVPGRTGEVRAPNRKELAATLALSLPIRADGWLLKVADDWPATPEEADAEDDVWSGLVPVRTVLDAPVPAPWAAALPVPPSVQGLTRSDGA
;
A
#
# COMPACT_ATOMS: atom_id res chain seq x y z
N MET A 1 0.51 -20.17 -9.52
CA MET A 1 1.17 -19.14 -8.69
C MET A 1 2.43 -18.68 -9.41
N ASP A 2 2.54 -17.39 -9.74
CA ASP A 2 3.77 -16.88 -10.34
C ASP A 2 4.88 -16.90 -9.28
N ARG A 3 6.09 -17.22 -9.73
CA ARG A 3 7.27 -17.28 -8.85
C ARG A 3 8.29 -16.24 -9.30
N LEU A 4 9.04 -15.72 -8.35
CA LEU A 4 10.22 -14.92 -8.66
C LEU A 4 11.19 -15.77 -9.47
N ARG A 5 11.63 -15.23 -10.62
CA ARG A 5 12.63 -15.91 -11.47
C ARG A 5 14.06 -15.59 -11.03
N ARG A 6 14.27 -14.37 -10.54
CA ARG A 6 15.53 -13.91 -9.95
C ARG A 6 15.32 -13.78 -8.46
N PHE A 7 16.25 -14.27 -7.66
CA PHE A 7 16.16 -14.33 -6.19
C PHE A 7 14.89 -15.06 -5.71
N PRO A 8 14.68 -16.33 -6.13
CA PRO A 8 13.47 -17.09 -5.76
C PRO A 8 13.33 -17.29 -4.25
N GLU A 9 14.44 -17.25 -3.49
CA GLU A 9 14.52 -17.31 -2.02
C GLU A 9 13.83 -16.11 -1.35
N GLN A 10 13.77 -14.95 -2.00
CA GLN A 10 13.08 -13.76 -1.50
C GLN A 10 11.56 -13.82 -1.74
N GLY A 11 11.07 -14.86 -2.41
CA GLY A 11 9.64 -15.10 -2.63
C GLY A 11 8.97 -15.69 -1.39
N VAL A 12 7.97 -15.00 -0.85
CA VAL A 12 7.23 -15.43 0.35
C VAL A 12 5.83 -15.89 -0.05
N THR A 13 5.40 -17.04 0.48
CA THR A 13 4.08 -17.64 0.23
C THR A 13 3.15 -17.57 1.45
N ASP A 14 3.61 -16.99 2.54
CA ASP A 14 2.81 -16.78 3.73
C ASP A 14 1.79 -15.65 3.52
N ARG A 15 0.52 -15.98 3.67
CA ARG A 15 -0.58 -15.02 3.56
C ARG A 15 -0.54 -13.96 4.66
N ALA A 16 -0.15 -14.31 5.87
CA ALA A 16 -0.08 -13.35 6.97
C ALA A 16 0.99 -12.29 6.72
N ALA A 17 2.13 -12.66 6.10
CA ALA A 17 3.15 -11.70 5.70
C ALA A 17 2.66 -10.76 4.58
N LEU A 18 1.87 -11.27 3.62
CA LEU A 18 1.20 -10.43 2.61
C LEU A 18 0.26 -9.42 3.27
N ASP A 19 -0.63 -9.90 4.15
CA ASP A 19 -1.61 -9.06 4.84
C ASP A 19 -0.92 -7.98 5.67
N ALA A 20 0.15 -8.32 6.38
CA ALA A 20 0.94 -7.36 7.16
C ALA A 20 1.55 -6.25 6.29
N LEU A 21 2.08 -6.57 5.10
CA LEU A 21 2.54 -5.54 4.16
C LEU A 21 1.39 -4.66 3.66
N LEU A 22 0.28 -5.28 3.24
CA LEU A 22 -0.87 -4.55 2.73
C LEU A 22 -1.49 -3.62 3.79
N ASP A 23 -1.52 -4.04 5.06
CA ASP A 23 -2.05 -3.23 6.16
C ASP A 23 -1.08 -2.12 6.62
N SER A 24 0.21 -2.24 6.32
CA SER A 24 1.23 -1.26 6.70
C SER A 24 1.32 -0.06 5.74
N GLN A 25 0.65 -0.11 4.59
CA GLN A 25 0.71 0.92 3.56
C GLN A 25 -0.70 1.41 3.20
N TRP A 26 -0.81 2.68 2.82
CA TRP A 26 -2.10 3.28 2.44
C TRP A 26 -2.24 3.53 0.95
N VAL A 27 -1.12 3.61 0.23
CA VAL A 27 -1.07 3.91 -1.21
C VAL A 27 -0.44 2.76 -1.96
N GLY A 28 -1.08 2.33 -3.02
CA GLY A 28 -0.55 1.38 -3.99
C GLY A 28 -0.65 1.94 -5.42
N VAL A 29 0.04 1.32 -6.34
CA VAL A 29 -0.02 1.67 -7.76
C VAL A 29 -0.93 0.69 -8.47
N LEU A 30 -2.12 1.15 -8.87
CA LEU A 30 -3.03 0.39 -9.72
C LEU A 30 -2.56 0.48 -11.17
N SER A 31 -2.30 -0.68 -11.79
CA SER A 31 -1.85 -0.79 -13.17
C SER A 31 -2.81 -1.64 -13.99
N CYS A 32 -3.13 -1.20 -15.20
CA CYS A 32 -4.00 -1.91 -16.14
C CYS A 32 -3.72 -1.46 -17.58
N VAL A 33 -4.42 -2.05 -18.54
CA VAL A 33 -4.42 -1.60 -19.94
C VAL A 33 -5.81 -1.10 -20.28
N VAL A 34 -5.90 0.14 -20.72
CA VAL A 34 -7.15 0.79 -21.19
C VAL A 34 -6.94 1.23 -22.63
N ASP A 35 -7.82 0.80 -23.53
CA ASP A 35 -7.75 1.10 -24.97
C ASP A 35 -6.37 0.79 -25.59
N GLY A 36 -5.76 -0.35 -25.19
CA GLY A 36 -4.45 -0.76 -25.65
C GLY A 36 -3.26 0.05 -25.06
N ARG A 37 -3.50 0.97 -24.14
CA ARG A 37 -2.47 1.80 -23.51
C ARG A 37 -2.26 1.40 -22.06
N PRO A 38 -1.01 1.25 -21.59
CA PRO A 38 -0.72 1.01 -20.19
C PRO A 38 -1.11 2.24 -19.35
N LEU A 39 -1.75 2.00 -18.23
CA LEU A 39 -2.10 2.99 -17.23
C LEU A 39 -1.52 2.55 -15.89
N ALA A 40 -0.90 3.46 -15.14
CA ALA A 40 -0.45 3.26 -13.78
C ALA A 40 -0.83 4.48 -12.94
N VAL A 41 -1.61 4.27 -11.89
CA VAL A 41 -2.15 5.34 -11.03
C VAL A 41 -1.87 5.02 -9.57
N PRO A 42 -1.04 5.83 -8.87
CA PRO A 42 -0.98 5.77 -7.41
C PRO A 42 -2.33 6.15 -6.82
N MET A 43 -2.84 5.32 -5.93
CA MET A 43 -4.13 5.58 -5.29
C MET A 43 -4.22 4.97 -3.89
N LEU A 44 -5.06 5.56 -3.07
CA LEU A 44 -5.43 5.02 -1.78
C LEU A 44 -6.13 3.67 -1.96
N TYR A 45 -5.80 2.72 -1.11
CA TYR A 45 -6.51 1.45 -0.99
C TYR A 45 -6.74 1.11 0.49
N ALA A 46 -7.65 0.19 0.74
CA ALA A 46 -7.85 -0.43 2.05
C ALA A 46 -8.03 -1.94 1.87
N ARG A 47 -7.47 -2.74 2.77
CA ARG A 47 -7.74 -4.18 2.80
C ARG A 47 -8.99 -4.45 3.64
N ASP A 48 -9.88 -5.27 3.10
CA ASP A 48 -11.07 -5.77 3.76
C ASP A 48 -11.11 -7.30 3.59
N GLY A 49 -10.56 -8.03 4.54
CA GLY A 49 -10.45 -9.48 4.47
C GLY A 49 -9.65 -9.95 3.25
N ASP A 50 -10.34 -10.63 2.33
CA ASP A 50 -9.77 -11.22 1.13
C ASP A 50 -9.92 -10.33 -0.12
N ARG A 51 -10.09 -9.01 0.06
CA ARG A 51 -10.18 -8.04 -1.04
C ARG A 51 -9.47 -6.74 -0.71
N LEU A 52 -9.01 -6.05 -1.74
CA LEU A 52 -8.52 -4.68 -1.68
C LEU A 52 -9.61 -3.77 -2.21
N LEU A 53 -10.01 -2.81 -1.40
CA LEU A 53 -10.96 -1.77 -1.78
C LEU A 53 -10.22 -0.62 -2.44
N LEU A 54 -10.82 -0.05 -3.47
CA LEU A 54 -10.32 1.09 -4.22
C LEU A 54 -11.48 2.06 -4.44
N HIS A 55 -11.21 3.37 -4.40
CA HIS A 55 -12.26 4.33 -4.72
C HIS A 55 -11.74 5.52 -5.53
N GLY A 56 -12.64 6.17 -6.21
CA GLY A 56 -12.35 7.37 -6.96
C GLY A 56 -13.62 8.08 -7.42
N SER A 57 -13.45 9.21 -8.11
CA SER A 57 -14.58 9.93 -8.67
C SER A 57 -15.19 9.19 -9.86
N THR A 58 -16.51 9.15 -9.94
CA THR A 58 -17.23 8.68 -11.13
C THR A 58 -16.88 9.49 -12.39
N GLY A 59 -16.31 10.69 -12.23
CA GLY A 59 -15.78 11.53 -13.30
C GLY A 59 -14.38 11.15 -13.79
N ALA A 60 -13.61 10.32 -13.04
CA ALA A 60 -12.26 9.93 -13.40
C ALA A 60 -12.26 8.91 -14.53
N GLY A 61 -11.94 9.34 -15.75
CA GLY A 61 -11.97 8.49 -16.96
C GLY A 61 -11.11 7.24 -16.87
N ALA A 62 -9.99 7.30 -16.16
CA ALA A 62 -9.10 6.17 -15.91
C ALA A 62 -9.80 5.01 -15.20
N LEU A 63 -10.53 5.28 -14.11
CA LEU A 63 -11.22 4.24 -13.33
C LEU A 63 -12.47 3.69 -14.05
N ARG A 64 -13.13 4.48 -14.91
CA ARG A 64 -14.26 3.97 -15.71
C ARG A 64 -13.85 2.90 -16.70
N GLY A 65 -12.71 3.08 -17.38
CA GLY A 65 -12.20 2.06 -18.31
C GLY A 65 -11.83 0.76 -17.59
N VAL A 66 -11.45 0.85 -16.32
CA VAL A 66 -11.06 -0.29 -15.48
C VAL A 66 -12.28 -0.95 -14.82
N ALA A 67 -13.32 -0.19 -14.48
CA ALA A 67 -14.54 -0.68 -13.83
C ALA A 67 -15.36 -1.68 -14.68
N ALA A 68 -15.06 -1.78 -15.99
CA ALA A 68 -15.73 -2.73 -16.90
C ALA A 68 -15.18 -4.18 -16.84
N GLY A 69 -14.52 -4.57 -15.76
CA GLY A 69 -13.98 -5.92 -15.59
C GLY A 69 -12.59 -6.13 -16.20
N ALA A 70 -11.85 -5.05 -16.46
CA ALA A 70 -10.47 -5.16 -16.91
C ALA A 70 -9.59 -5.82 -15.85
N SER A 71 -8.68 -6.68 -16.28
CA SER A 71 -7.64 -7.21 -15.40
C SER A 71 -6.70 -6.10 -14.95
N ALA A 72 -6.46 -6.03 -13.66
CA ALA A 72 -5.60 -5.03 -13.04
C ALA A 72 -4.56 -5.67 -12.12
N VAL A 73 -3.53 -4.92 -11.82
CA VAL A 73 -2.52 -5.24 -10.82
C VAL A 73 -2.42 -4.08 -9.85
N LEU A 74 -2.59 -4.31 -8.55
CA LEU A 74 -2.20 -3.37 -7.52
C LEU A 74 -0.81 -3.76 -6.99
N THR A 75 0.14 -2.83 -7.07
CA THR A 75 1.48 -2.98 -6.51
C THR A 75 1.61 -2.13 -5.26
N VAL A 76 2.07 -2.77 -4.17
CA VAL A 76 2.35 -2.12 -2.88
C VAL A 76 3.78 -2.43 -2.49
N PHE A 77 4.49 -1.48 -1.91
CA PHE A 77 5.85 -1.72 -1.39
C PHE A 77 6.16 -0.85 -0.19
N ALA A 78 7.09 -1.34 0.63
CA ALA A 78 7.69 -0.62 1.75
C ALA A 78 9.20 -0.69 1.62
N LEU A 79 9.89 0.44 1.77
CA LEU A 79 11.34 0.51 1.83
C LEU A 79 11.77 0.34 3.29
N ASP A 80 12.60 -0.67 3.56
CA ASP A 80 12.98 -1.05 4.92
C ASP A 80 14.42 -0.59 5.29
N ALA A 81 15.37 -0.62 4.34
CA ALA A 81 16.72 -0.10 4.56
C ALA A 81 17.46 0.20 3.24
N LEU A 82 18.47 1.08 3.31
CA LEU A 82 19.51 1.14 2.31
C LEU A 82 20.58 0.11 2.66
N VAL A 83 21.05 -0.64 1.67
CA VAL A 83 22.14 -1.61 1.79
C VAL A 83 23.41 -0.94 1.24
N VAL A 84 24.32 -0.56 2.15
CA VAL A 84 25.61 0.05 1.80
C VAL A 84 26.64 -1.06 1.80
N ALA A 85 27.12 -1.42 0.63
CA ALA A 85 28.09 -2.49 0.42
C ALA A 85 29.50 -1.94 0.17
N PRO A 86 30.56 -2.80 0.19
CA PRO A 86 31.93 -2.38 -0.06
C PRO A 86 32.14 -1.81 -1.46
N THR A 87 31.23 -2.11 -2.40
CA THR A 87 31.26 -1.57 -3.77
C THR A 87 29.93 -0.94 -4.16
N THR A 88 29.95 -0.06 -5.14
CA THR A 88 28.72 0.53 -5.69
C THR A 88 27.84 -0.50 -6.41
N PHE A 89 28.45 -1.56 -6.94
CA PHE A 89 27.73 -2.63 -7.64
C PHE A 89 26.88 -3.46 -6.69
N GLU A 90 27.36 -3.75 -5.49
CA GLU A 90 26.66 -4.54 -4.48
C GLU A 90 25.71 -3.70 -3.59
N SER A 91 25.83 -2.37 -3.64
CA SER A 91 24.93 -1.49 -2.90
C SER A 91 23.51 -1.56 -3.46
N SER A 92 22.50 -1.62 -2.57
CA SER A 92 21.12 -1.90 -2.93
C SER A 92 20.13 -1.34 -1.89
N VAL A 93 18.92 -1.88 -1.87
CA VAL A 93 17.88 -1.57 -0.89
C VAL A 93 17.20 -2.84 -0.40
N ASN A 94 16.87 -2.89 0.88
CA ASN A 94 15.95 -3.87 1.44
C ASN A 94 14.53 -3.30 1.39
N TYR A 95 13.61 -4.13 0.91
CA TYR A 95 12.22 -3.73 0.73
C TYR A 95 11.30 -4.95 0.69
N ARG A 96 10.06 -4.71 1.05
CA ARG A 96 8.96 -5.66 0.83
C ARG A 96 8.08 -5.12 -0.29
N SER A 97 7.67 -6.00 -1.20
CA SER A 97 6.73 -5.62 -2.26
C SER A 97 5.74 -6.72 -2.55
N ALA A 98 4.49 -6.33 -2.75
CA ALA A 98 3.41 -7.22 -3.15
C ALA A 98 2.78 -6.75 -4.45
N THR A 99 2.39 -7.71 -5.29
CA THR A 99 1.48 -7.48 -6.41
C THR A 99 0.25 -8.34 -6.21
N VAL A 100 -0.94 -7.73 -6.24
CA VAL A 100 -2.23 -8.41 -6.25
C VAL A 100 -2.87 -8.17 -7.60
N ARG A 101 -3.34 -9.24 -8.27
CA ARG A 101 -3.85 -9.17 -9.63
C ARG A 101 -5.18 -9.88 -9.77
N GLY A 102 -6.02 -9.36 -10.64
CA GLY A 102 -7.31 -9.96 -10.95
C GLY A 102 -8.24 -8.98 -11.68
N PRO A 103 -9.44 -9.43 -11.98
CA PRO A 103 -10.49 -8.52 -12.44
C PRO A 103 -10.91 -7.60 -11.29
N LEU A 104 -11.16 -6.33 -11.60
CA LEU A 104 -11.82 -5.41 -10.69
C LEU A 104 -13.33 -5.64 -10.72
N GLU A 105 -13.94 -5.61 -9.55
CA GLU A 105 -15.37 -5.76 -9.34
C GLU A 105 -15.94 -4.43 -8.84
N THR A 106 -17.02 -3.94 -9.45
CA THR A 106 -17.69 -2.72 -9.00
C THR A 106 -18.58 -3.05 -7.82
N LEU A 107 -18.44 -2.30 -6.74
CA LEU A 107 -19.29 -2.41 -5.55
C LEU A 107 -20.64 -1.74 -5.81
N ASP A 108 -21.70 -2.36 -5.33
CA ASP A 108 -23.06 -1.80 -5.41
C ASP A 108 -23.26 -0.63 -4.42
N ASP A 109 -24.45 -0.06 -4.38
CA ASP A 109 -24.75 1.12 -3.57
C ASP A 109 -24.69 0.83 -2.06
N ASP A 110 -25.06 -0.40 -1.65
CA ASP A 110 -25.06 -0.81 -0.25
C ASP A 110 -23.61 -1.08 0.24
N GLU A 111 -22.82 -1.74 -0.57
CA GLU A 111 -21.41 -2.02 -0.28
C GLU A 111 -20.53 -0.76 -0.30
N ARG A 112 -20.88 0.23 -1.13
CA ARG A 112 -20.09 1.48 -1.28
C ARG A 112 -19.98 2.27 0.00
N GLY A 113 -21.07 2.37 0.76
CA GLY A 113 -21.07 3.03 2.08
C GLY A 113 -20.10 2.35 3.05
N ALA A 114 -20.21 1.03 3.19
CA ALA A 114 -19.35 0.23 4.05
C ALA A 114 -17.87 0.30 3.62
N ALA A 115 -17.60 0.32 2.31
CA ALA A 115 -16.25 0.49 1.79
C ALA A 115 -15.64 1.84 2.19
N LEU A 116 -16.40 2.94 2.12
CA LEU A 116 -15.91 4.26 2.54
C LEU A 116 -15.65 4.34 4.04
N ASP A 117 -16.47 3.68 4.85
CA ASP A 117 -16.22 3.55 6.29
C ASP A 117 -14.92 2.75 6.55
N THR A 118 -14.70 1.65 5.83
CA THR A 118 -13.45 0.88 5.90
C THR A 118 -12.23 1.73 5.54
N PHE A 119 -12.28 2.55 4.48
CA PHE A 119 -11.20 3.49 4.18
C PHE A 119 -10.93 4.47 5.32
N SER A 120 -11.98 5.01 5.92
CA SER A 120 -11.85 5.95 7.03
C SER A 120 -11.19 5.28 8.23
N GLU A 121 -11.60 4.06 8.58
CA GLU A 121 -11.05 3.31 9.71
C GLU A 121 -9.62 2.82 9.48
N VAL A 122 -9.24 2.49 8.25
CA VAL A 122 -7.87 2.11 7.90
C VAL A 122 -6.92 3.32 7.99
N LEU A 123 -7.38 4.50 7.55
CA LEU A 123 -6.57 5.73 7.60
C LEU A 123 -6.50 6.35 8.99
N VAL A 124 -7.64 6.43 9.67
CA VAL A 124 -7.78 7.10 10.96
C VAL A 124 -8.77 6.29 11.82
N PRO A 125 -8.29 5.26 12.53
CA PRO A 125 -9.13 4.39 13.35
C PRO A 125 -10.00 5.17 14.35
N GLY A 126 -11.29 4.88 14.40
CA GLY A 126 -12.29 5.56 15.23
C GLY A 126 -12.88 6.85 14.63
N ARG A 127 -12.43 7.23 13.42
CA ARG A 127 -12.89 8.49 12.80
C ARG A 127 -14.35 8.48 12.41
N THR A 128 -14.90 7.35 11.98
CA THR A 128 -16.32 7.23 11.59
C THR A 128 -17.27 7.57 12.73
N GLY A 129 -16.88 7.33 13.98
CA GLY A 129 -17.65 7.73 15.16
C GLY A 129 -17.60 9.23 15.50
N GLU A 130 -16.70 10.00 14.92
CA GLU A 130 -16.47 11.42 15.21
C GLU A 130 -17.04 12.36 14.15
N VAL A 131 -17.36 11.86 12.97
CA VAL A 131 -17.84 12.66 11.83
C VAL A 131 -19.15 12.08 11.26
N ARG A 132 -19.88 12.90 10.51
CA ARG A 132 -21.08 12.41 9.83
C ARG A 132 -20.73 11.39 8.75
N ALA A 133 -21.62 10.46 8.51
CA ALA A 133 -21.57 9.55 7.35
C ALA A 133 -21.67 10.31 6.02
N PRO A 134 -21.15 9.73 4.92
CA PRO A 134 -21.34 10.25 3.57
C PRO A 134 -22.83 10.41 3.22
N ASN A 135 -23.21 11.53 2.59
CA ASN A 135 -24.56 11.73 2.11
C ASN A 135 -24.78 11.09 0.72
N ARG A 136 -26.06 11.03 0.28
CA ARG A 136 -26.43 10.40 -1.01
C ARG A 136 -25.68 10.99 -2.21
N LYS A 137 -25.42 12.31 -2.23
CA LYS A 137 -24.72 12.98 -3.32
C LYS A 137 -23.23 12.58 -3.34
N GLU A 138 -22.61 12.47 -2.19
CA GLU A 138 -21.23 12.02 -2.03
C GLU A 138 -21.08 10.56 -2.46
N LEU A 139 -21.99 9.68 -2.02
CA LEU A 139 -22.02 8.29 -2.45
C LEU A 139 -22.19 8.15 -3.97
N ALA A 140 -23.15 8.88 -4.56
CA ALA A 140 -23.40 8.85 -6.01
C ALA A 140 -22.23 9.39 -6.85
N ALA A 141 -21.38 10.26 -6.28
CA ALA A 141 -20.18 10.77 -6.94
C ALA A 141 -18.97 9.86 -6.81
N THR A 142 -19.05 8.79 -6.00
CA THR A 142 -17.96 7.88 -5.71
C THR A 142 -18.14 6.57 -6.47
N LEU A 143 -17.10 6.18 -7.22
CA LEU A 143 -16.93 4.84 -7.75
C LEU A 143 -16.11 4.03 -6.74
N ALA A 144 -16.66 2.93 -6.23
CA ALA A 144 -15.95 2.00 -5.36
C ALA A 144 -15.78 0.65 -6.08
N LEU A 145 -14.58 0.11 -5.97
CA LEU A 145 -14.15 -1.12 -6.63
C LEU A 145 -13.52 -2.05 -5.62
N SER A 146 -13.55 -3.35 -5.89
CA SER A 146 -12.78 -4.35 -5.16
C SER A 146 -11.84 -5.11 -6.09
N LEU A 147 -10.69 -5.51 -5.56
CA LEU A 147 -9.74 -6.43 -6.19
C LEU A 147 -9.58 -7.64 -5.26
N PRO A 148 -10.15 -8.81 -5.62
CA PRO A 148 -10.05 -10.00 -4.77
C PRO A 148 -8.60 -10.50 -4.61
N ILE A 149 -8.21 -10.88 -3.39
CA ILE A 149 -6.91 -11.50 -3.08
C ILE A 149 -7.07 -13.02 -3.20
N ARG A 150 -6.95 -13.54 -4.42
CA ARG A 150 -7.07 -14.98 -4.69
C ARG A 150 -5.76 -15.71 -4.41
N ALA A 151 -5.81 -16.98 -4.04
CA ALA A 151 -4.64 -17.78 -3.68
C ALA A 151 -3.53 -17.82 -4.74
N ASP A 152 -3.88 -17.72 -6.02
CA ASP A 152 -2.96 -17.68 -7.17
C ASP A 152 -2.78 -16.27 -7.76
N GLY A 153 -3.44 -15.26 -7.18
CA GLY A 153 -3.52 -13.88 -7.68
C GLY A 153 -2.52 -12.92 -7.07
N TRP A 154 -1.54 -13.37 -6.28
CA TRP A 154 -0.59 -12.46 -5.66
C TRP A 154 0.85 -13.01 -5.68
N LEU A 155 1.79 -12.11 -5.50
CA LEU A 155 3.21 -12.36 -5.31
C LEU A 155 3.73 -11.43 -4.22
N LEU A 156 4.44 -11.99 -3.24
CA LEU A 156 5.15 -11.22 -2.21
C LEU A 156 6.65 -11.48 -2.33
N LYS A 157 7.42 -10.40 -2.33
CA LYS A 157 8.87 -10.41 -2.26
C LYS A 157 9.33 -9.70 -0.99
N VAL A 158 10.28 -10.30 -0.29
CA VAL A 158 10.97 -9.73 0.87
C VAL A 158 12.46 -9.78 0.59
N ALA A 159 13.09 -8.62 0.51
CA ALA A 159 14.54 -8.46 0.45
C ALA A 159 14.99 -7.86 1.77
N ASP A 160 15.69 -8.64 2.59
CA ASP A 160 16.14 -8.31 3.94
C ASP A 160 17.60 -8.73 4.19
N ASP A 161 18.39 -8.79 3.11
CA ASP A 161 19.74 -9.26 3.11
C ASP A 161 20.73 -8.26 3.76
N TRP A 162 21.80 -8.75 4.30
CA TRP A 162 22.98 -7.96 4.62
C TRP A 162 23.77 -7.63 3.34
N PRO A 163 24.60 -6.56 3.33
CA PRO A 163 25.52 -6.32 2.22
C PRO A 163 26.50 -7.49 2.04
N ALA A 164 26.95 -7.68 0.82
CA ALA A 164 28.04 -8.61 0.53
C ALA A 164 29.27 -8.29 1.41
N THR A 165 30.01 -9.33 1.82
CA THR A 165 31.28 -9.17 2.50
C THR A 165 32.33 -8.59 1.54
N PRO A 166 33.44 -8.00 2.04
CA PRO A 166 34.53 -7.54 1.20
C PRO A 166 35.08 -8.62 0.27
N GLU A 167 35.20 -9.88 0.76
CA GLU A 167 35.69 -11.02 -0.03
C GLU A 167 34.70 -11.34 -1.18
N GLU A 168 33.37 -11.39 -0.92
CA GLU A 168 32.35 -11.64 -1.93
C GLU A 168 32.27 -10.51 -2.97
N ALA A 169 32.56 -9.30 -2.57
CA ALA A 169 32.50 -8.11 -3.42
C ALA A 169 33.86 -7.80 -4.13
N ASP A 170 34.92 -8.61 -3.91
CA ASP A 170 36.25 -8.35 -4.40
C ASP A 170 36.74 -6.91 -4.04
N ALA A 171 36.57 -6.54 -2.78
CA ALA A 171 36.82 -5.20 -2.26
C ALA A 171 37.81 -5.23 -1.08
N GLU A 172 38.33 -4.06 -0.69
CA GLU A 172 39.25 -3.92 0.44
C GLU A 172 38.50 -4.05 1.79
N ASP A 173 39.18 -4.61 2.81
CA ASP A 173 38.60 -4.93 4.12
C ASP A 173 38.29 -3.68 4.98
N ASP A 174 38.84 -2.52 4.65
CA ASP A 174 38.69 -1.28 5.42
C ASP A 174 37.50 -0.40 4.96
N VAL A 175 36.71 -0.90 4.04
CA VAL A 175 35.48 -0.20 3.55
C VAL A 175 34.30 -0.49 4.46
N TRP A 176 33.76 0.57 5.07
CA TRP A 176 32.54 0.43 5.88
C TRP A 176 31.36 -0.09 5.06
N SER A 177 30.64 -1.08 5.61
CA SER A 177 29.44 -1.68 5.03
C SER A 177 28.37 -1.90 6.08
N GLY A 178 27.10 -1.84 5.70
CA GLY A 178 26.01 -2.03 6.65
C GLY A 178 24.63 -1.60 6.10
N LEU A 179 23.66 -1.56 7.00
CA LEU A 179 22.30 -1.14 6.70
C LEU A 179 22.01 0.23 7.28
N VAL A 180 21.30 1.08 6.52
CA VAL A 180 20.71 2.31 7.00
C VAL A 180 19.19 2.11 7.02
N PRO A 181 18.57 1.82 8.18
CA PRO A 181 17.12 1.59 8.28
C PRO A 181 16.31 2.80 7.83
N VAL A 182 15.20 2.54 7.14
CA VAL A 182 14.20 3.53 6.73
C VAL A 182 12.92 3.27 7.50
N ARG A 183 12.30 4.34 8.00
CA ARG A 183 11.03 4.27 8.75
C ARG A 183 10.10 5.37 8.28
N THR A 184 8.81 5.05 8.15
CA THR A 184 7.74 6.05 8.01
C THR A 184 7.24 6.40 9.41
N VAL A 185 7.21 7.68 9.73
CA VAL A 185 6.69 8.18 11.02
C VAL A 185 5.53 9.14 10.79
N LEU A 186 4.57 9.15 11.71
CA LEU A 186 3.51 10.14 11.75
C LEU A 186 3.87 11.21 12.78
N ASP A 187 4.11 12.43 12.31
CA ASP A 187 4.42 13.57 13.16
C ASP A 187 3.19 14.12 13.88
N ALA A 188 3.43 15.05 14.81
CA ALA A 188 2.37 15.74 15.52
C ALA A 188 1.35 16.38 14.56
N PRO A 189 0.04 16.26 14.83
CA PRO A 189 -0.99 16.78 13.94
C PRO A 189 -0.94 18.32 13.86
N VAL A 190 -1.07 18.84 12.63
CA VAL A 190 -1.12 20.29 12.37
C VAL A 190 -2.56 20.66 12.04
N PRO A 191 -3.23 21.52 12.84
CA PRO A 191 -4.61 21.91 12.59
C PRO A 191 -4.72 22.78 11.34
N ALA A 192 -5.81 22.61 10.59
CA ALA A 192 -6.17 23.55 9.54
C ALA A 192 -6.47 24.96 10.14
N PRO A 193 -6.27 26.06 9.39
CA PRO A 193 -6.48 27.42 9.93
C PRO A 193 -7.84 27.64 10.59
N TRP A 194 -8.90 27.08 10.03
CA TRP A 194 -10.26 27.19 10.57
C TRP A 194 -10.54 26.26 11.76
N ALA A 195 -9.67 25.31 12.05
CA ALA A 195 -9.79 24.35 13.15
C ALA A 195 -8.77 24.60 14.27
N ALA A 196 -7.98 25.68 14.21
CA ALA A 196 -6.88 25.94 15.14
C ALA A 196 -7.31 26.04 16.62
N ALA A 197 -8.56 26.44 16.89
CA ALA A 197 -9.13 26.53 18.22
C ALA A 197 -9.84 25.26 18.70
N LEU A 198 -9.95 24.23 17.84
CA LEU A 198 -10.61 22.97 18.18
C LEU A 198 -9.63 21.98 18.79
N PRO A 199 -10.06 21.17 19.76
CA PRO A 199 -9.23 20.12 20.32
C PRO A 199 -8.95 19.04 19.25
N VAL A 200 -7.75 18.47 19.29
CA VAL A 200 -7.41 17.31 18.44
C VAL A 200 -8.26 16.11 18.89
N PRO A 201 -9.03 15.48 18.00
CA PRO A 201 -9.94 14.41 18.38
C PRO A 201 -9.18 13.12 18.74
N PRO A 202 -9.79 12.21 19.54
CA PRO A 202 -9.15 10.97 19.99
C PRO A 202 -8.61 10.10 18.85
N SER A 203 -9.31 9.96 17.74
CA SER A 203 -8.88 9.21 16.55
C SER A 203 -7.54 9.72 16.02
N VAL A 204 -7.36 11.03 15.90
CA VAL A 204 -6.11 11.66 15.43
C VAL A 204 -5.00 11.56 16.46
N GLN A 205 -5.32 11.74 17.76
CA GLN A 205 -4.35 11.55 18.84
C GLN A 205 -3.79 10.12 18.88
N GLY A 206 -4.62 9.13 18.51
CA GLY A 206 -4.25 7.73 18.44
C GLY A 206 -3.16 7.43 17.39
N LEU A 207 -3.13 8.18 16.28
CA LEU A 207 -2.16 7.97 15.20
C LEU A 207 -0.70 8.22 15.61
N THR A 208 -0.46 9.15 16.54
CA THR A 208 0.90 9.55 16.93
C THR A 208 1.37 8.90 18.24
N ARG A 209 0.52 8.08 18.88
CA ARG A 209 0.85 7.37 20.14
C ARG A 209 1.46 6.00 19.95
N SER A 210 1.46 5.45 18.74
CA SER A 210 1.88 4.07 18.46
C SER A 210 3.40 3.86 18.33
N ASP A 211 4.24 4.89 18.42
CA ASP A 211 5.68 4.79 18.23
C ASP A 211 6.49 4.63 19.53
N GLY A 212 5.88 4.14 20.59
CA GLY A 212 6.49 4.04 21.93
C GLY A 212 6.38 2.66 22.60
N ALA A 213 6.48 1.56 21.84
CA ALA A 213 6.63 0.22 22.44
C ALA A 213 7.68 -0.61 21.73
#